data_87712d8c5b3d4e4d6bc71d6240020a4c
#
_entry.id   87712d8c5b3d4e4d6bc71d6240020a4c
#
_cell.length_a   1.000
_cell.length_b   1.000
_cell.length_c   1.000
_cell.angle_alpha   90.00
_cell.angle_beta   90.00
_cell.angle_gamma   90.00
#
_symmetry.space_group_name_H-M   'P 1'
#
loop_
_entity.id
_entity.type
_entity.pdbx_description
1 polymer ?
#
loop_
_entity_poly.entity_id
_entity_poly.type
_entity_poly.pdbx_seq_one_letter_code
_entity_poly.pdbx_strand_id
1 'polypeptide(L)' 'MDSDWPKRLKVFPDLMTPVEAAMFLRLDQIGHTPISAKRTLDYWRNHDELKATKFAKHVWYLKKELEKFLENKTEEGV' A
#
# COMPACT_ATOMS: atom_id res chain seq x y z
N MET A 1 0.97 4.64 -22.38
CA MET A 1 0.58 5.49 -21.35
C MET A 1 1.60 5.59 -20.24
N ASP A 2 1.99 6.73 -19.98
CA ASP A 2 3.01 6.90 -18.98
C ASP A 2 2.42 6.90 -17.62
N SER A 3 3.09 6.21 -16.78
CA SER A 3 2.71 6.12 -15.40
C SER A 3 3.58 7.06 -14.58
N ASP A 4 2.98 7.72 -13.63
CA ASP A 4 3.74 8.50 -12.67
C ASP A 4 4.41 7.61 -11.65
N TRP A 5 4.22 6.31 -11.79
CA TRP A 5 4.76 5.34 -10.84
C TRP A 5 6.23 5.06 -11.13
N PRO A 6 7.04 4.85 -10.09
CA PRO A 6 8.41 4.40 -10.30
C PRO A 6 8.41 2.96 -10.80
N LYS A 7 9.59 2.50 -11.18
CA LYS A 7 9.74 1.13 -11.64
C LYS A 7 9.35 0.17 -10.52
N ARG A 8 8.60 -0.87 -10.89
CA ARG A 8 8.16 -1.85 -9.92
C ARG A 8 9.34 -2.64 -9.36
N LEU A 9 9.32 -2.83 -8.06
CA LEU A 9 10.36 -3.58 -7.39
C LEU A 9 10.18 -5.08 -7.61
N LYS A 10 11.27 -5.78 -7.77
CA LYS A 10 11.23 -7.24 -7.85
C LYS A 10 10.97 -7.85 -6.48
N VAL A 11 11.57 -7.28 -5.46
CA VAL A 11 11.40 -7.72 -4.08
C VAL A 11 11.09 -6.48 -3.26
N PHE A 12 9.99 -6.53 -2.54
CA PHE A 12 9.60 -5.40 -1.72
C PHE A 12 10.27 -5.50 -0.35
N PRO A 13 10.79 -4.37 0.16
CA PRO A 13 11.39 -4.39 1.50
C PRO A 13 10.33 -4.54 2.58
N ASP A 14 10.77 -4.91 3.78
CA ASP A 14 9.84 -5.04 4.89
C ASP A 14 9.25 -3.71 5.31
N LEU A 15 9.99 -2.63 5.14
CA LEU A 15 9.52 -1.28 5.46
C LEU A 15 9.38 -0.52 4.15
N MET A 16 8.16 -0.13 3.83
CA MET A 16 7.85 0.47 2.54
C MET A 16 7.35 1.89 2.67
N THR A 17 7.71 2.72 1.69
CA THR A 17 7.09 4.04 1.55
C THR A 17 5.65 3.87 1.08
N PRO A 18 4.81 4.92 1.18
CA PRO A 18 3.44 4.80 0.68
C PRO A 18 3.36 4.39 -0.78
N VAL A 19 4.28 4.89 -1.62
CA VAL A 19 4.27 4.52 -3.04
C VAL A 19 4.61 3.04 -3.20
N GLU A 20 5.61 2.56 -2.46
CA GLU A 20 5.98 1.15 -2.51
C GLU A 20 4.86 0.27 -1.99
N ALA A 21 4.21 0.70 -0.91
CA ALA A 21 3.09 -0.05 -0.37
C ALA A 21 1.94 -0.14 -1.37
N ALA A 22 1.67 0.97 -2.06
CA ALA A 22 0.63 0.99 -3.07
C ALA A 22 0.96 0.02 -4.20
N MET A 23 2.22 -0.04 -4.62
CA MET A 23 2.64 -0.98 -5.65
C MET A 23 2.56 -2.42 -5.14
N PHE A 24 2.89 -2.64 -3.87
CA PHE A 24 2.76 -3.96 -3.26
C PHE A 24 1.31 -4.44 -3.32
N LEU A 25 0.37 -3.54 -3.11
CA LEU A 25 -1.06 -3.84 -3.18
C LEU A 25 -1.59 -3.77 -4.61
N ARG A 26 -0.73 -3.53 -5.57
CA ARG A 26 -1.05 -3.49 -7.02
C ARG A 26 -2.02 -2.38 -7.39
N LEU A 27 -2.03 -1.30 -6.61
CA LEU A 27 -2.88 -0.17 -6.94
C LEU A 27 -2.44 0.50 -8.25
N ASP A 28 -1.16 0.39 -8.57
CA ASP A 28 -0.63 0.89 -9.83
C ASP A 28 -1.19 0.13 -11.04
N GLN A 29 -1.70 -1.07 -10.83
CA GLN A 29 -2.19 -1.91 -11.91
C GLN A 29 -3.70 -1.85 -12.08
N ILE A 30 -4.39 -1.15 -11.18
CA ILE A 30 -5.85 -1.06 -11.24
C ILE A 30 -6.33 0.37 -11.43
N GLY A 31 -5.49 1.22 -12.00
CA GLY A 31 -5.90 2.53 -12.44
C GLY A 31 -5.64 3.68 -11.48
N HIS A 32 -5.01 3.42 -10.35
CA HIS A 32 -4.68 4.51 -9.44
C HIS A 32 -3.43 5.26 -9.89
N THR A 33 -3.42 6.58 -9.67
CA THR A 33 -2.18 7.35 -9.74
C THR A 33 -1.52 7.27 -8.37
N PRO A 34 -0.24 7.66 -8.25
CA PRO A 34 0.38 7.69 -6.93
C PRO A 34 -0.38 8.55 -5.94
N ILE A 35 -0.97 9.64 -6.39
CA ILE A 35 -1.71 10.52 -5.49
C ILE A 35 -3.01 9.86 -5.03
N SER A 36 -3.77 9.27 -5.93
CA SER A 36 -5.02 8.64 -5.54
C SER A 36 -4.76 7.39 -4.70
N ALA A 37 -3.68 6.66 -4.99
CA ALA A 37 -3.32 5.50 -4.20
C ALA A 37 -2.97 5.90 -2.77
N LYS A 38 -2.25 7.00 -2.61
CA LYS A 38 -1.90 7.50 -1.31
C LYS A 38 -3.15 7.87 -0.51
N ARG A 39 -4.11 8.50 -1.17
CA ARG A 39 -5.38 8.83 -0.52
C ARG A 39 -6.13 7.58 -0.08
N THR A 40 -6.09 6.56 -0.91
CA THR A 40 -6.74 5.29 -0.59
C THR A 40 -6.08 4.64 0.63
N LEU A 41 -4.75 4.67 0.70
CA LEU A 41 -4.05 4.14 1.85
C LEU A 41 -4.40 4.93 3.12
N ASP A 42 -4.48 6.25 3.00
CA ASP A 42 -4.87 7.11 4.13
C ASP A 42 -6.29 6.79 4.58
N TYR A 43 -7.18 6.57 3.64
CA TYR A 43 -8.55 6.20 3.95
C TYR A 43 -8.59 4.93 4.78
N TRP A 44 -7.91 3.89 4.32
CA TRP A 44 -7.88 2.63 5.06
C TRP A 44 -7.25 2.79 6.43
N ARG A 45 -6.22 3.62 6.53
CA ARG A 45 -5.55 3.86 7.80
C ARG A 45 -6.47 4.60 8.77
N ASN A 46 -7.20 5.58 8.26
CA ASN A 46 -8.12 6.35 9.10
C ASN A 46 -9.31 5.54 9.57
N HIS A 47 -9.61 4.46 8.88
CA HIS A 47 -10.71 3.57 9.25
C HIS A 47 -10.21 2.32 9.98
N ASP A 48 -8.97 2.36 10.43
CA ASP A 48 -8.35 1.26 11.19
C ASP A 48 -8.31 -0.06 10.43
N GLU A 49 -8.40 0.01 9.10
CA GLU A 49 -8.29 -1.19 8.29
C GLU A 49 -6.86 -1.53 7.96
N LEU A 50 -5.99 -0.53 7.94
CA LEU A 50 -4.59 -0.69 7.59
C LEU A 50 -3.74 0.04 8.59
N LYS A 51 -2.75 -0.65 9.14
CA LYS A 51 -1.86 -0.05 10.11
C LYS A 51 -0.61 0.47 9.43
N ALA A 52 -0.16 1.62 9.89
CA ALA A 52 1.05 2.25 9.38
C ALA A 52 1.98 2.57 10.55
N THR A 53 3.25 2.73 10.24
CA THR A 53 4.27 3.08 11.22
C THR A 53 4.71 4.51 10.95
N LYS A 54 4.62 5.36 11.96
CA LYS A 54 5.15 6.72 11.84
C LYS A 54 6.56 6.74 12.40
N PHE A 55 7.49 7.09 11.55
CA PHE A 55 8.89 7.03 11.91
C PHE A 55 9.66 8.08 11.13
N ALA A 56 10.53 8.81 11.83
CA ALA A 56 11.38 9.85 11.21
C ALA A 56 10.56 10.86 10.41
N LYS A 57 9.40 11.25 10.96
CA LYS A 57 8.47 12.22 10.37
C LYS A 57 7.85 11.76 9.06
N HIS A 58 7.92 10.47 8.80
CA HIS A 58 7.32 9.89 7.61
C HIS A 58 6.39 8.74 7.99
N VAL A 59 5.47 8.42 7.09
CA VAL A 59 4.60 7.29 7.26
C VAL A 59 5.16 6.14 6.44
N TRP A 60 5.30 4.99 7.08
CA TRP A 60 5.83 3.79 6.45
C TRP A 60 4.83 2.66 6.63
N TYR A 61 4.95 1.66 5.78
CA TYR A 61 4.08 0.50 5.85
C TYR A 61 4.94 -0.75 5.95
N LEU A 62 4.66 -1.56 6.96
CA LEU A 62 5.37 -2.82 7.14
C LEU A 62 4.75 -3.87 6.23
N LYS A 63 5.59 -4.69 5.61
CA LYS A 63 5.13 -5.73 4.71
C LYS A 63 4.14 -6.65 5.40
N LYS A 64 4.42 -7.04 6.64
CA LYS A 64 3.54 -7.94 7.38
C LYS A 64 2.17 -7.32 7.63
N GLU A 65 2.11 -6.00 7.82
CA GLU A 65 0.83 -5.34 8.02
C GLU A 65 0.03 -5.28 6.72
N LEU A 66 0.73 -5.11 5.61
CA LEU A 66 0.06 -5.14 4.30
C LEU A 66 -0.47 -6.54 4.00
N GLU A 67 0.30 -7.57 4.34
CA GLU A 67 -0.14 -8.94 4.15
C GLU A 67 -1.36 -9.24 5.02
N LYS A 68 -1.33 -8.77 6.26
CA LYS A 68 -2.46 -8.94 7.16
C LYS A 68 -3.70 -8.23 6.63
N PHE A 69 -3.51 -7.02 6.10
CA PHE A 69 -4.60 -6.27 5.49
C PHE A 69 -5.22 -7.07 4.34
N LEU A 70 -4.39 -7.66 3.50
CA LEU A 70 -4.89 -8.47 2.39
C LEU A 70 -5.64 -9.71 2.89
N GLU A 71 -5.15 -10.34 3.95
CA GLU A 71 -5.84 -11.46 4.52
C GLU A 71 -7.22 -11.06 5.01
N ASN A 72 -7.31 -9.90 5.66
CA ASN A 72 -8.60 -9.42 6.15
C ASN A 72 -9.55 -9.05 5.03
N LYS A 73 -9.02 -8.71 3.85
CA LYS A 73 -9.85 -8.40 2.69
C LYS A 73 -10.24 -9.62 1.89
N THR A 74 -9.61 -10.75 2.18
CA THR A 74 -9.94 -11.99 1.48
C THR A 74 -11.23 -12.53 2.05
N GLU A 75 -12.22 -12.72 1.18
CA GLU A 75 -13.51 -13.25 1.63
C GLU A 75 -13.47 -14.76 1.63
N GLU A 76 -13.91 -15.32 2.74
CA GLU A 76 -13.96 -16.77 2.84
C GLU A 76 -15.13 -17.31 2.05
N GLY A 77 -14.88 -18.43 1.41
CA GLY A 77 -15.95 -19.09 0.67
C GLY A 77 -16.21 -18.49 -0.69
N VAL A 78 -15.36 -17.60 -1.11
CA VAL A 78 -15.50 -16.98 -2.42
C VAL A 78 -14.64 -17.71 -3.43
#